data_1f143843e93718f942605e21e29911dc
#
_entry.id   1f143843e93718f942605e21e29911dc
#
_cell.length_a   1.000
_cell.length_b   1.000
_cell.length_c   1.000
_cell.angle_alpha   90.00
_cell.angle_beta   90.00
_cell.angle_gamma   90.00
#
_symmetry.space_group_name_H-M   'P 1'
#
loop_
_entity.id
_entity.type
_entity.pdbx_description
1 polymer ?
#
loop_
_entity_poly.entity_id
_entity_poly.type
_entity_poly.pdbx_seq_one_letter_code
_entity_poly.pdbx_strand_id
1 'polypeptide(L)'
;MPGHKITPQEALQRTIEHREIFHDEMLHLMRMIMGGEMSPVMMAALITGLRVKKETIGEITAAAQVMREFSTKVNVADKTHLVDIVGTGGDGSHTFNISTCSMFVAAAAGARVSKHGGRSVSSKSGSADVLESLGVNINLAPEAIARCIEQVGVGFMFAPNHHPAMKNVAPVRKELGIKTIFNILGPLTNPAGAPNILMGVFHPDLVGIQVRALQRLGAEHALVVYGRDGMDEVSLGAATLVGELKNGQITEYEIHPEDFGLPMASNRALKVETPEQSREMLIGVLKGEPGAAQDIVCLNAGVALYAANVVDSVPAGLAKARAVIASGAALAKLEQVVTRTHALATAA
;
A
#
# COMPACT_ATOMS: atom_id res chain seq x y z
N MET A 1 -36.85 17.29 -3.69
CA MET A 1 -36.16 18.04 -4.76
C MET A 1 -34.92 17.23 -5.10
N PRO A 2 -34.57 16.99 -6.37
CA PRO A 2 -33.27 16.41 -6.69
C PRO A 2 -32.23 17.40 -6.18
N GLY A 3 -31.35 16.97 -5.26
CA GLY A 3 -30.34 17.80 -4.64
C GLY A 3 -29.47 18.47 -5.71
N HIS A 4 -29.21 19.75 -5.53
CA HIS A 4 -28.29 20.51 -6.38
C HIS A 4 -26.93 19.77 -6.39
N LYS A 5 -26.53 19.27 -7.57
CA LYS A 5 -25.21 18.66 -7.73
C LYS A 5 -24.18 19.79 -7.84
N ILE A 6 -23.17 19.76 -6.98
CA ILE A 6 -22.08 20.74 -7.02
C ILE A 6 -21.41 20.74 -8.41
N THR A 7 -21.16 21.92 -8.95
CA THR A 7 -20.39 22.08 -10.18
C THR A 7 -18.88 22.08 -9.86
N PRO A 8 -18.01 21.74 -10.84
CA PRO A 8 -16.56 21.86 -10.67
C PRO A 8 -16.10 23.26 -10.28
N GLN A 9 -16.77 24.30 -10.79
CA GLN A 9 -16.46 25.70 -10.48
C GLN A 9 -16.79 26.04 -9.02
N GLU A 10 -17.95 25.61 -8.52
CA GLU A 10 -18.33 25.78 -7.12
C GLU A 10 -17.37 25.04 -6.19
N ALA A 11 -16.97 23.82 -6.57
CA ALA A 11 -15.99 23.04 -5.82
C ALA A 11 -14.62 23.73 -5.78
N LEU A 12 -14.16 24.24 -6.92
CA LEU A 12 -12.92 25.00 -7.00
C LEU A 12 -12.97 26.25 -6.12
N GLN A 13 -14.07 27.00 -6.15
CA GLN A 13 -14.26 28.17 -5.28
C GLN A 13 -14.16 27.78 -3.80
N ARG A 14 -14.77 26.66 -3.38
CA ARG A 14 -14.64 26.17 -1.99
C ARG A 14 -13.20 25.83 -1.62
N THR A 15 -12.41 25.24 -2.52
CA THR A 15 -10.99 24.97 -2.23
C THR A 15 -10.19 26.25 -2.02
N ILE A 16 -10.47 27.30 -2.82
CA ILE A 16 -9.85 28.62 -2.69
C ILE A 16 -10.20 29.26 -1.35
N GLU A 17 -11.43 29.08 -0.88
CA GLU A 17 -11.94 29.58 0.40
C GLU A 17 -11.58 28.69 1.60
N HIS A 18 -10.76 27.64 1.41
CA HIS A 18 -10.41 26.64 2.42
C HIS A 18 -11.63 25.96 3.07
N ARG A 19 -12.72 25.81 2.32
CA ARG A 19 -13.96 25.16 2.75
C ARG A 19 -14.00 23.71 2.28
N GLU A 20 -14.59 22.85 3.09
CA GLU A 20 -14.75 21.43 2.78
C GLU A 20 -15.73 21.23 1.60
N ILE A 21 -15.40 20.26 0.73
CA ILE A 21 -16.33 19.66 -0.23
C ILE A 21 -16.96 18.48 0.50
N PHE A 22 -18.29 18.49 0.65
CA PHE A 22 -18.98 17.45 1.40
C PHE A 22 -18.86 16.08 0.70
N HIS A 23 -19.03 15.02 1.48
CA HIS A 23 -18.80 13.65 1.01
C HIS A 23 -19.54 13.33 -0.31
N ASP A 24 -20.85 13.57 -0.38
CA ASP A 24 -21.66 13.29 -1.57
C ASP A 24 -21.28 14.13 -2.78
N GLU A 25 -20.88 15.38 -2.55
CA GLU A 25 -20.38 16.29 -3.57
C GLU A 25 -19.02 15.79 -4.12
N MET A 26 -18.14 15.35 -3.23
CA MET A 26 -16.85 14.81 -3.61
C MET A 26 -17.00 13.48 -4.37
N LEU A 27 -17.94 12.61 -4.01
CA LEU A 27 -18.30 11.42 -4.79
C LEU A 27 -18.67 11.81 -6.24
N HIS A 28 -19.52 12.82 -6.40
CA HIS A 28 -19.94 13.30 -7.73
C HIS A 28 -18.75 13.82 -8.56
N LEU A 29 -17.92 14.69 -7.98
CA LEU A 29 -16.75 15.26 -8.65
C LEU A 29 -15.73 14.18 -9.05
N MET A 30 -15.47 13.24 -8.15
CA MET A 30 -14.56 12.13 -8.44
C MET A 30 -15.08 11.21 -9.56
N ARG A 31 -16.39 10.97 -9.62
CA ARG A 31 -16.99 10.22 -10.76
C ARG A 31 -16.80 10.96 -12.08
N MET A 32 -16.95 12.29 -12.10
CA MET A 32 -16.65 13.11 -13.28
C MET A 32 -15.17 13.00 -13.69
N ILE A 33 -14.26 13.05 -12.72
CA ILE A 33 -12.81 12.90 -12.98
C ILE A 33 -12.51 11.51 -13.55
N MET A 34 -12.92 10.46 -12.84
CA MET A 34 -12.63 9.08 -13.22
C MET A 34 -13.36 8.66 -14.52
N GLY A 35 -14.54 9.21 -14.78
CA GLY A 35 -15.31 9.00 -16.01
C GLY A 35 -14.77 9.78 -17.22
N GLY A 36 -13.83 10.72 -17.03
CA GLY A 36 -13.28 11.55 -18.10
C GLY A 36 -14.18 12.70 -18.53
N GLU A 37 -15.16 13.06 -17.69
CA GLU A 37 -16.11 14.15 -17.96
C GLU A 37 -15.57 15.54 -17.58
N MET A 38 -14.53 15.58 -16.73
CA MET A 38 -13.91 16.83 -16.30
C MET A 38 -12.76 17.21 -17.23
N SER A 39 -12.72 18.47 -17.67
CA SER A 39 -11.61 18.95 -18.51
C SER A 39 -10.26 18.89 -17.76
N PRO A 40 -9.13 18.68 -18.47
CA PRO A 40 -7.80 18.64 -17.84
C PRO A 40 -7.49 19.90 -17.02
N VAL A 41 -7.86 21.09 -17.54
CA VAL A 41 -7.64 22.38 -16.86
C VAL A 41 -8.39 22.44 -15.53
N MET A 42 -9.68 22.05 -15.53
CA MET A 42 -10.49 22.05 -14.32
C MET A 42 -10.02 20.99 -13.32
N MET A 43 -9.64 19.81 -13.83
CA MET A 43 -9.06 18.75 -13.00
C MET A 43 -7.78 19.21 -12.30
N ALA A 44 -6.85 19.82 -13.06
CA ALA A 44 -5.60 20.35 -12.51
C ALA A 44 -5.86 21.39 -11.43
N ALA A 45 -6.78 22.36 -11.70
CA ALA A 45 -7.13 23.38 -10.74
C ALA A 45 -7.73 22.79 -9.45
N LEU A 46 -8.68 21.86 -9.58
CA LEU A 46 -9.38 21.27 -8.44
C LEU A 46 -8.45 20.41 -7.56
N ILE A 47 -7.65 19.52 -8.15
CA ILE A 47 -6.74 18.67 -7.36
C ILE A 47 -5.59 19.46 -6.73
N THR A 48 -5.17 20.57 -7.36
CA THR A 48 -4.22 21.50 -6.77
C THR A 48 -4.86 22.28 -5.63
N GLY A 49 -6.09 22.78 -5.82
CA GLY A 49 -6.86 23.46 -4.77
C GLY A 49 -7.09 22.58 -3.54
N LEU A 50 -7.47 21.30 -3.74
CA LEU A 50 -7.59 20.32 -2.66
C LEU A 50 -6.27 20.18 -1.89
N ARG A 51 -5.15 20.07 -2.60
CA ARG A 51 -3.82 19.93 -1.98
C ARG A 51 -3.42 21.17 -1.18
N VAL A 52 -3.70 22.39 -1.69
CA VAL A 52 -3.40 23.66 -1.00
C VAL A 52 -4.28 23.82 0.25
N LYS A 53 -5.56 23.51 0.12
CA LYS A 53 -6.51 23.53 1.24
C LYS A 53 -6.17 22.51 2.32
N LYS A 54 -5.51 21.42 1.98
CA LYS A 54 -5.38 20.14 2.68
C LYS A 54 -6.71 19.38 2.68
N GLU A 55 -6.65 18.16 2.15
CA GLU A 55 -7.82 17.30 2.01
C GLU A 55 -8.35 16.84 3.37
N THR A 56 -9.66 16.86 3.55
CA THR A 56 -10.32 16.32 4.74
C THR A 56 -10.45 14.80 4.64
N ILE A 57 -10.65 14.14 5.77
CA ILE A 57 -10.92 12.70 5.82
C ILE A 57 -12.15 12.34 5.00
N GLY A 58 -13.18 13.20 5.00
CA GLY A 58 -14.40 13.04 4.20
C GLY A 58 -14.12 13.04 2.70
N GLU A 59 -13.33 14.01 2.23
CA GLU A 59 -12.92 14.14 0.83
C GLU A 59 -12.06 12.95 0.38
N ILE A 60 -11.09 12.53 1.20
CA ILE A 60 -10.22 11.38 0.92
C ILE A 60 -11.04 10.09 0.86
N THR A 61 -11.96 9.89 1.80
CA THR A 61 -12.82 8.70 1.84
C THR A 61 -13.72 8.61 0.62
N ALA A 62 -14.36 9.71 0.23
CA ALA A 62 -15.21 9.78 -0.96
C ALA A 62 -14.40 9.50 -2.24
N ALA A 63 -13.22 10.09 -2.36
CA ALA A 63 -12.34 9.88 -3.52
C ALA A 63 -11.89 8.41 -3.62
N ALA A 64 -11.49 7.80 -2.51
CA ALA A 64 -11.10 6.39 -2.46
C ALA A 64 -12.29 5.46 -2.81
N GLN A 65 -13.48 5.79 -2.33
CA GLN A 65 -14.69 5.03 -2.64
C GLN A 65 -14.98 5.01 -4.14
N VAL A 66 -14.89 6.14 -4.82
CA VAL A 66 -15.08 6.21 -6.28
C VAL A 66 -13.97 5.46 -7.02
N MET A 67 -12.72 5.59 -6.59
CA MET A 67 -11.63 4.79 -7.20
C MET A 67 -11.89 3.28 -7.05
N ARG A 68 -12.42 2.84 -5.92
CA ARG A 68 -12.87 1.46 -5.72
C ARG A 68 -14.02 1.10 -6.66
N GLU A 69 -15.00 1.98 -6.89
CA GLU A 69 -16.10 1.76 -7.84
C GLU A 69 -15.57 1.49 -9.26
N PHE A 70 -14.59 2.25 -9.71
CA PHE A 70 -14.00 2.16 -11.06
C PHE A 70 -12.91 1.10 -11.20
N SER A 71 -12.51 0.43 -10.12
CA SER A 71 -11.44 -0.58 -10.18
C SER A 71 -11.93 -1.92 -10.70
N THR A 72 -11.04 -2.61 -11.42
CA THR A 72 -11.22 -4.02 -11.79
C THR A 72 -10.97 -4.88 -10.55
N LYS A 73 -12.02 -5.56 -10.06
CA LYS A 73 -12.01 -6.30 -8.80
C LYS A 73 -11.29 -7.64 -8.92
N VAL A 74 -10.70 -8.07 -7.80
CA VAL A 74 -10.20 -9.43 -7.59
C VAL A 74 -11.07 -10.08 -6.50
N ASN A 75 -11.84 -11.09 -6.88
CA ASN A 75 -12.79 -11.73 -5.97
C ASN A 75 -12.11 -12.89 -5.24
N VAL A 76 -11.63 -12.62 -4.01
CA VAL A 76 -11.09 -13.63 -3.11
C VAL A 76 -12.22 -14.16 -2.23
N ALA A 77 -12.48 -15.47 -2.29
CA ALA A 77 -13.61 -16.09 -1.60
C ALA A 77 -13.41 -16.10 -0.08
N ASP A 78 -12.23 -16.51 0.38
CA ASP A 78 -11.89 -16.54 1.80
C ASP A 78 -10.89 -15.42 2.13
N LYS A 79 -11.36 -14.43 2.88
CA LYS A 79 -10.57 -13.27 3.32
C LYS A 79 -9.96 -13.44 4.72
N THR A 80 -10.03 -14.62 5.30
CA THR A 80 -9.37 -14.91 6.58
C THR A 80 -7.87 -14.67 6.44
N HIS A 81 -7.32 -13.84 7.31
CA HIS A 81 -5.92 -13.40 7.29
C HIS A 81 -5.47 -12.71 5.99
N LEU A 82 -6.42 -12.21 5.18
CA LEU A 82 -6.10 -11.45 3.97
C LEU A 82 -5.62 -10.05 4.36
N VAL A 83 -4.43 -9.69 3.91
CA VAL A 83 -3.79 -8.41 4.23
C VAL A 83 -3.19 -7.78 2.97
N ASP A 84 -3.27 -6.45 2.86
CA ASP A 84 -2.42 -5.66 1.97
C ASP A 84 -1.20 -5.13 2.74
N ILE A 85 -0.04 -5.22 2.13
CA ILE A 85 1.21 -4.61 2.63
C ILE A 85 1.62 -3.57 1.61
N VAL A 86 1.30 -2.31 1.87
CA VAL A 86 1.36 -1.24 0.88
C VAL A 86 1.95 0.03 1.47
N GLY A 87 2.54 0.88 0.64
CA GLY A 87 2.96 2.22 1.03
C GLY A 87 2.45 3.26 0.05
N THR A 88 2.41 4.50 0.47
CA THR A 88 2.14 5.64 -0.41
C THR A 88 3.27 5.87 -1.41
N GLY A 89 4.46 5.38 -1.09
CA GLY A 89 5.69 5.74 -1.78
C GLY A 89 6.03 7.23 -1.64
N GLY A 90 7.07 7.66 -2.33
CA GLY A 90 7.43 9.08 -2.36
C GLY A 90 8.05 9.61 -1.06
N ASP A 91 8.57 8.74 -0.22
CA ASP A 91 9.28 9.02 1.02
C ASP A 91 10.74 9.50 0.80
N GLY A 92 11.28 9.24 -0.40
CA GLY A 92 12.65 9.64 -0.77
C GLY A 92 13.76 8.80 -0.10
N SER A 93 13.41 7.70 0.57
CA SER A 93 14.39 6.86 1.28
C SER A 93 15.27 6.02 0.35
N HIS A 94 14.76 5.69 -0.84
CA HIS A 94 15.44 4.87 -1.86
C HIS A 94 15.94 3.51 -1.34
N THR A 95 15.22 2.92 -0.41
CA THR A 95 15.54 1.59 0.13
C THR A 95 15.14 0.48 -0.83
N PHE A 96 15.68 -0.72 -0.63
CA PHE A 96 15.19 -1.90 -1.32
C PHE A 96 13.69 -2.14 -0.97
N ASN A 97 13.02 -2.99 -1.74
CA ASN A 97 11.58 -3.19 -1.62
C ASN A 97 11.22 -4.01 -0.36
N ILE A 98 11.30 -3.37 0.82
CA ILE A 98 11.05 -3.97 2.14
C ILE A 98 9.68 -4.60 2.21
N SER A 99 8.63 -3.86 1.84
CA SER A 99 7.25 -4.35 1.87
C SER A 99 7.01 -5.54 0.92
N THR A 100 7.71 -5.58 -0.24
CA THR A 100 7.64 -6.70 -1.18
C THR A 100 8.36 -7.93 -0.64
N CYS A 101 9.50 -7.76 0.03
CA CYS A 101 10.17 -8.85 0.73
C CYS A 101 9.31 -9.39 1.88
N SER A 102 8.74 -8.50 2.69
CA SER A 102 7.85 -8.83 3.82
C SER A 102 6.61 -9.61 3.38
N MET A 103 6.12 -9.40 2.16
CA MET A 103 5.02 -10.14 1.57
C MET A 103 5.29 -11.65 1.55
N PHE A 104 6.46 -12.08 1.10
CA PHE A 104 6.83 -13.50 1.03
C PHE A 104 6.98 -14.11 2.42
N VAL A 105 7.58 -13.36 3.34
CA VAL A 105 7.75 -13.78 4.74
C VAL A 105 6.40 -13.92 5.45
N ALA A 106 5.53 -12.93 5.32
CA ALA A 106 4.19 -12.96 5.92
C ALA A 106 3.34 -14.11 5.35
N ALA A 107 3.41 -14.33 4.04
CA ALA A 107 2.69 -15.43 3.40
C ALA A 107 3.24 -16.82 3.81
N ALA A 108 4.55 -16.97 3.95
CA ALA A 108 5.16 -18.21 4.49
C ALA A 108 4.75 -18.46 5.93
N ALA A 109 4.48 -17.40 6.70
CA ALA A 109 4.07 -17.45 8.10
C ALA A 109 2.54 -17.62 8.31
N GLY A 110 1.75 -17.70 7.23
CA GLY A 110 0.32 -18.04 7.29
C GLY A 110 -0.65 -16.90 6.96
N ALA A 111 -0.18 -15.71 6.63
CA ALA A 111 -1.03 -14.68 6.06
C ALA A 111 -1.39 -14.98 4.60
N ARG A 112 -2.49 -14.41 4.12
CA ARG A 112 -2.78 -14.28 2.70
C ARG A 112 -2.51 -12.84 2.29
N VAL A 113 -1.62 -12.65 1.34
CA VAL A 113 -1.22 -11.30 0.94
C VAL A 113 -1.79 -10.96 -0.43
N SER A 114 -2.65 -9.96 -0.49
CA SER A 114 -3.16 -9.36 -1.72
C SER A 114 -2.47 -8.00 -1.91
N LYS A 115 -1.23 -8.05 -2.39
CA LYS A 115 -0.43 -6.84 -2.53
C LYS A 115 -0.86 -6.03 -3.73
N HIS A 116 -1.23 -4.77 -3.48
CA HIS A 116 -1.50 -3.77 -4.51
C HIS A 116 -0.27 -2.88 -4.69
N GLY A 117 0.15 -2.67 -5.93
CA GLY A 117 1.35 -1.88 -6.18
C GLY A 117 1.59 -1.57 -7.65
N GLY A 118 2.59 -0.72 -7.90
CA GLY A 118 2.94 -0.26 -9.24
C GLY A 118 4.44 -0.22 -9.49
N ARG A 119 4.81 0.38 -10.62
CA ARG A 119 6.18 0.76 -10.90
C ARG A 119 6.56 1.99 -10.08
N SER A 120 7.84 2.19 -9.91
CA SER A 120 8.33 3.39 -9.23
C SER A 120 8.01 4.65 -10.02
N VAL A 121 7.61 5.69 -9.29
CA VAL A 121 7.45 7.05 -9.82
C VAL A 121 8.58 7.96 -9.35
N SER A 122 9.06 7.77 -8.13
CA SER A 122 10.07 8.63 -7.48
C SER A 122 11.25 7.86 -6.88
N SER A 123 11.10 6.57 -6.61
CA SER A 123 12.17 5.69 -6.13
C SER A 123 12.91 5.00 -7.28
N LYS A 124 13.98 4.27 -6.98
CA LYS A 124 14.78 3.55 -7.97
C LYS A 124 14.16 2.21 -8.38
N SER A 125 13.27 1.63 -7.55
CA SER A 125 12.63 0.35 -7.79
C SER A 125 11.23 0.33 -7.16
N GLY A 126 10.19 0.11 -7.95
CA GLY A 126 8.83 -0.14 -7.47
C GLY A 126 8.60 -1.64 -7.22
N SER A 127 7.47 -1.97 -6.58
CA SER A 127 7.13 -3.37 -6.31
C SER A 127 7.00 -4.20 -7.59
N ALA A 128 6.41 -3.63 -8.65
CA ALA A 128 6.31 -4.30 -9.94
C ALA A 128 7.68 -4.56 -10.57
N ASP A 129 8.59 -3.59 -10.47
CA ASP A 129 9.92 -3.71 -11.08
C ASP A 129 10.74 -4.85 -10.44
N VAL A 130 10.75 -4.92 -9.10
CA VAL A 130 11.48 -5.99 -8.40
C VAL A 130 10.81 -7.35 -8.58
N LEU A 131 9.47 -7.42 -8.60
CA LEU A 131 8.75 -8.69 -8.82
C LEU A 131 9.03 -9.26 -10.22
N GLU A 132 9.05 -8.44 -11.26
CA GLU A 132 9.45 -8.87 -12.60
C GLU A 132 10.92 -9.37 -12.62
N SER A 133 11.83 -8.68 -11.95
CA SER A 133 13.23 -9.10 -11.84
C SER A 133 13.41 -10.42 -11.08
N LEU A 134 12.48 -10.75 -10.18
CA LEU A 134 12.40 -12.03 -9.47
C LEU A 134 11.75 -13.15 -10.30
N GLY A 135 11.24 -12.82 -11.49
CA GLY A 135 10.57 -13.79 -12.39
C GLY A 135 9.08 -13.97 -12.12
N VAL A 136 8.45 -13.11 -11.31
CA VAL A 136 6.99 -13.16 -11.08
C VAL A 136 6.27 -12.57 -12.29
N ASN A 137 5.24 -13.25 -12.80
CA ASN A 137 4.35 -12.68 -13.80
C ASN A 137 3.34 -11.75 -13.11
N ILE A 138 3.51 -10.45 -13.33
CA ILE A 138 2.67 -9.39 -12.72
C ILE A 138 1.41 -9.06 -13.54
N ASN A 139 1.23 -9.66 -14.73
CA ASN A 139 0.15 -9.35 -15.66
C ASN A 139 -0.92 -10.45 -15.69
N LEU A 140 -1.33 -10.93 -14.52
CA LEU A 140 -2.39 -11.92 -14.43
C LEU A 140 -3.78 -11.29 -14.51
N ALA A 141 -4.73 -12.05 -15.08
CA ALA A 141 -6.15 -11.71 -15.00
C ALA A 141 -6.65 -11.78 -13.54
N PRO A 142 -7.70 -11.04 -13.17
CA PRO A 142 -8.21 -10.99 -11.79
C PRO A 142 -8.52 -12.36 -11.19
N GLU A 143 -9.09 -13.29 -11.98
CA GLU A 143 -9.42 -14.65 -11.54
C GLU A 143 -8.17 -15.48 -11.27
N ALA A 144 -7.11 -15.26 -12.04
CA ALA A 144 -5.82 -15.92 -11.84
C ALA A 144 -5.12 -15.39 -10.58
N ILE A 145 -5.23 -14.08 -10.31
CA ILE A 145 -4.72 -13.48 -9.07
C ILE A 145 -5.45 -14.06 -7.85
N ALA A 146 -6.79 -14.14 -7.90
CA ALA A 146 -7.57 -14.75 -6.81
C ALA A 146 -7.12 -16.19 -6.54
N ARG A 147 -6.98 -17.01 -7.60
CA ARG A 147 -6.46 -18.39 -7.48
C ARG A 147 -5.03 -18.45 -6.91
N CYS A 148 -4.18 -17.48 -7.28
CA CYS A 148 -2.84 -17.40 -6.73
C CYS A 148 -2.86 -17.13 -5.22
N ILE A 149 -3.68 -16.19 -4.76
CA ILE A 149 -3.89 -15.93 -3.33
C ILE A 149 -4.38 -17.18 -2.59
N GLU A 150 -5.37 -17.87 -3.15
CA GLU A 150 -5.97 -19.06 -2.53
C GLU A 150 -4.99 -20.24 -2.44
N GLN A 151 -4.14 -20.43 -3.45
CA GLN A 151 -3.31 -21.62 -3.58
C GLN A 151 -1.90 -21.46 -3.00
N VAL A 152 -1.31 -20.26 -3.10
CA VAL A 152 0.05 -20.00 -2.62
C VAL A 152 0.14 -18.87 -1.60
N GLY A 153 -0.99 -18.25 -1.26
CA GLY A 153 -1.06 -17.22 -0.23
C GLY A 153 -0.57 -15.84 -0.67
N VAL A 154 -0.27 -15.63 -1.94
CA VAL A 154 0.19 -14.34 -2.47
C VAL A 154 -0.46 -14.04 -3.81
N GLY A 155 -0.96 -12.82 -3.98
CA GLY A 155 -1.35 -12.28 -5.28
C GLY A 155 -0.87 -10.84 -5.42
N PHE A 156 -0.32 -10.51 -6.56
CA PHE A 156 0.09 -9.14 -6.88
C PHE A 156 -0.89 -8.51 -7.86
N MET A 157 -1.42 -7.38 -7.48
CA MET A 157 -2.34 -6.59 -8.31
C MET A 157 -1.59 -5.38 -8.85
N PHE A 158 -1.19 -5.46 -10.11
CA PHE A 158 -0.49 -4.37 -10.79
C PHE A 158 -1.44 -3.19 -11.02
N ALA A 159 -1.20 -2.07 -10.36
CA ALA A 159 -2.13 -0.95 -10.30
C ALA A 159 -2.67 -0.46 -11.67
N PRO A 160 -1.87 -0.34 -12.74
CA PRO A 160 -2.39 0.03 -14.06
C PRO A 160 -3.46 -0.91 -14.62
N ASN A 161 -3.35 -2.22 -14.33
CA ASN A 161 -4.31 -3.22 -14.81
C ASN A 161 -5.65 -3.16 -14.04
N HIS A 162 -5.61 -2.69 -12.78
CA HIS A 162 -6.77 -2.66 -11.91
C HIS A 162 -7.46 -1.29 -11.81
N HIS A 163 -6.79 -0.22 -12.24
CA HIS A 163 -7.34 1.14 -12.22
C HIS A 163 -7.33 1.77 -13.62
N PRO A 164 -8.07 1.22 -14.59
CA PRO A 164 -8.04 1.69 -15.99
C PRO A 164 -8.50 3.15 -16.13
N ALA A 165 -9.39 3.63 -15.27
CA ALA A 165 -9.86 5.01 -15.26
C ALA A 165 -8.76 6.03 -14.93
N MET A 166 -7.63 5.61 -14.33
CA MET A 166 -6.48 6.47 -14.08
C MET A 166 -5.86 7.03 -15.36
N LYS A 167 -6.14 6.45 -16.54
CA LYS A 167 -5.74 7.03 -17.85
C LYS A 167 -6.25 8.46 -18.04
N ASN A 168 -7.39 8.80 -17.46
CA ASN A 168 -7.98 10.15 -17.53
C ASN A 168 -7.24 11.16 -16.63
N VAL A 169 -6.55 10.68 -15.60
CA VAL A 169 -5.87 11.50 -14.58
C VAL A 169 -4.36 11.58 -14.79
N ALA A 170 -3.76 10.51 -15.30
CA ALA A 170 -2.31 10.37 -15.41
C ALA A 170 -1.63 11.49 -16.20
N PRO A 171 -2.16 11.98 -17.35
CA PRO A 171 -1.55 13.10 -18.08
C PRO A 171 -1.49 14.38 -17.25
N VAL A 172 -2.59 14.72 -16.55
CA VAL A 172 -2.67 15.91 -15.69
C VAL A 172 -1.67 15.82 -14.54
N ARG A 173 -1.60 14.67 -13.86
CA ARG A 173 -0.63 14.45 -12.78
C ARG A 173 0.81 14.56 -13.24
N LYS A 174 1.10 14.02 -14.43
CA LYS A 174 2.45 14.09 -15.03
C LYS A 174 2.85 15.53 -15.33
N GLU A 175 1.94 16.33 -15.88
CA GLU A 175 2.18 17.72 -16.23
C GLU A 175 2.35 18.60 -14.98
N LEU A 176 1.52 18.38 -13.94
CA LEU A 176 1.63 19.10 -12.67
C LEU A 176 2.95 18.82 -11.93
N GLY A 177 3.47 17.59 -11.97
CA GLY A 177 4.73 17.21 -11.32
C GLY A 177 4.75 17.36 -9.80
N ILE A 178 3.60 17.50 -9.14
CA ILE A 178 3.45 17.66 -7.69
C ILE A 178 2.68 16.50 -7.07
N LYS A 179 2.81 16.33 -5.75
CA LYS A 179 1.96 15.42 -5.00
C LYS A 179 0.55 16.01 -4.88
N THR A 180 -0.46 15.19 -5.18
CA THR A 180 -1.89 15.52 -5.09
C THR A 180 -2.62 14.46 -4.27
N ILE A 181 -3.93 14.57 -4.11
CA ILE A 181 -4.78 13.56 -3.44
C ILE A 181 -4.51 12.14 -3.99
N PHE A 182 -4.23 11.98 -5.28
CA PHE A 182 -3.96 10.68 -5.88
C PHE A 182 -2.69 9.98 -5.36
N ASN A 183 -1.79 10.70 -4.71
CA ASN A 183 -0.60 10.09 -4.10
C ASN A 183 -0.91 9.37 -2.77
N ILE A 184 -2.05 9.67 -2.17
CA ILE A 184 -2.48 9.06 -0.90
C ILE A 184 -3.68 8.12 -1.06
N LEU A 185 -4.30 8.07 -2.25
CA LEU A 185 -5.48 7.23 -2.50
C LEU A 185 -5.13 5.78 -2.84
N GLY A 186 -3.99 5.52 -3.50
CA GLY A 186 -3.60 4.18 -3.94
C GLY A 186 -3.75 3.11 -2.86
N PRO A 187 -3.14 3.29 -1.67
CA PRO A 187 -3.23 2.34 -0.57
C PRO A 187 -4.65 2.09 -0.03
N LEU A 188 -5.58 3.01 -0.27
CA LEU A 188 -6.99 2.88 0.14
C LEU A 188 -7.86 2.10 -0.84
N THR A 189 -7.30 1.66 -1.98
CA THR A 189 -8.08 1.18 -3.14
C THR A 189 -7.73 -0.24 -3.59
N ASN A 190 -7.32 -1.09 -2.65
CA ASN A 190 -6.98 -2.48 -2.92
C ASN A 190 -8.11 -3.21 -3.68
N PRO A 191 -7.84 -3.76 -4.89
CA PRO A 191 -8.87 -4.39 -5.73
C PRO A 191 -9.47 -5.66 -5.14
N ALA A 192 -8.75 -6.36 -4.25
CA ALA A 192 -9.25 -7.54 -3.56
C ALA A 192 -10.11 -7.18 -2.32
N GLY A 193 -10.15 -5.89 -1.95
CA GLY A 193 -10.86 -5.46 -0.76
C GLY A 193 -10.35 -6.15 0.50
N ALA A 194 -9.02 -6.18 0.68
CA ALA A 194 -8.41 -6.74 1.88
C ALA A 194 -8.97 -6.06 3.14
N PRO A 195 -9.47 -6.83 4.13
CA PRO A 195 -9.99 -6.26 5.36
C PRO A 195 -8.88 -5.77 6.30
N ASN A 196 -7.67 -6.28 6.12
CA ASN A 196 -6.52 -5.95 6.95
C ASN A 196 -5.42 -5.27 6.13
N ILE A 197 -4.71 -4.32 6.74
CA ILE A 197 -3.75 -3.49 6.00
C ILE A 197 -2.58 -3.09 6.91
N LEU A 198 -1.36 -3.26 6.40
CA LEU A 198 -0.18 -2.53 6.86
C LEU A 198 0.14 -1.48 5.80
N MET A 199 0.02 -0.20 6.16
CA MET A 199 0.20 0.93 5.25
C MET A 199 1.30 1.87 5.72
N GLY A 200 2.35 2.02 4.94
CA GLY A 200 3.32 3.08 5.13
C GLY A 200 2.90 4.40 4.50
N VAL A 201 3.21 5.52 5.14
CA VAL A 201 2.91 6.86 4.65
C VAL A 201 4.15 7.76 4.64
N PHE A 202 4.25 8.66 3.66
CA PHE A 202 5.41 9.54 3.46
C PHE A 202 5.43 10.78 4.37
N HIS A 203 4.41 10.97 5.21
CA HIS A 203 4.31 12.16 6.09
C HIS A 203 3.57 11.79 7.38
N PRO A 204 4.01 12.28 8.55
CA PRO A 204 3.42 11.91 9.84
C PRO A 204 1.94 12.30 9.97
N ASP A 205 1.51 13.44 9.41
CA ASP A 205 0.10 13.88 9.46
C ASP A 205 -0.83 12.84 8.79
N LEU A 206 -0.32 12.06 7.84
CA LEU A 206 -1.11 11.06 7.13
C LEU A 206 -1.45 9.84 8.01
N VAL A 207 -0.73 9.58 9.08
CA VAL A 207 -1.00 8.43 9.96
C VAL A 207 -2.42 8.51 10.51
N GLY A 208 -2.77 9.59 11.18
CA GLY A 208 -4.10 9.78 11.74
C GLY A 208 -5.20 9.96 10.68
N ILE A 209 -4.87 10.57 9.55
CA ILE A 209 -5.81 10.78 8.43
C ILE A 209 -6.16 9.45 7.78
N GLN A 210 -5.16 8.66 7.39
CA GLN A 210 -5.36 7.42 6.64
C GLN A 210 -6.01 6.33 7.49
N VAL A 211 -5.67 6.20 8.77
CA VAL A 211 -6.32 5.20 9.62
C VAL A 211 -7.82 5.50 9.80
N ARG A 212 -8.20 6.77 9.87
CA ARG A 212 -9.61 7.17 9.93
C ARG A 212 -10.33 7.01 8.58
N ALA A 213 -9.64 7.25 7.47
CA ALA A 213 -10.18 6.94 6.14
C ALA A 213 -10.43 5.43 5.99
N LEU A 214 -9.47 4.58 6.41
CA LEU A 214 -9.63 3.13 6.40
C LEU A 214 -10.79 2.65 7.27
N GLN A 215 -10.98 3.23 8.45
CA GLN A 215 -12.14 2.95 9.31
C GLN A 215 -13.45 3.24 8.58
N ARG A 216 -13.58 4.40 7.95
CA ARG A 216 -14.78 4.78 7.19
C ARG A 216 -15.00 3.91 5.95
N LEU A 217 -13.93 3.37 5.38
CA LEU A 217 -13.95 2.46 4.22
C LEU A 217 -14.18 0.99 4.61
N GLY A 218 -14.35 0.70 5.91
CA GLY A 218 -14.71 -0.62 6.41
C GLY A 218 -13.56 -1.59 6.62
N ALA A 219 -12.32 -1.09 6.81
CA ALA A 219 -11.21 -1.94 7.23
C ALA A 219 -11.48 -2.53 8.63
N GLU A 220 -11.01 -3.75 8.87
CA GLU A 220 -11.18 -4.45 10.16
C GLU A 220 -9.98 -4.24 11.09
N HIS A 221 -8.78 -4.46 10.57
CA HIS A 221 -7.54 -4.24 11.30
C HIS A 221 -6.53 -3.53 10.38
N ALA A 222 -6.09 -2.35 10.76
CA ALA A 222 -5.16 -1.56 9.97
C ALA A 222 -4.09 -0.94 10.86
N LEU A 223 -2.84 -1.02 10.42
CA LEU A 223 -1.74 -0.25 10.98
C LEU A 223 -1.21 0.70 9.91
N VAL A 224 -1.33 1.99 10.16
CA VAL A 224 -0.74 3.04 9.33
C VAL A 224 0.51 3.53 10.01
N VAL A 225 1.64 3.47 9.33
CA VAL A 225 2.97 3.66 9.93
C VAL A 225 3.77 4.75 9.23
N TYR A 226 4.58 5.47 10.02
CA TYR A 226 5.55 6.45 9.54
C TYR A 226 6.82 6.39 10.39
N GLY A 227 7.95 6.02 9.81
CA GLY A 227 9.24 6.10 10.47
C GLY A 227 9.66 7.56 10.67
N ARG A 228 10.09 7.92 11.88
CA ARG A 228 10.53 9.28 12.20
C ARG A 228 11.78 9.73 11.42
N ASP A 229 12.46 8.80 10.76
CA ASP A 229 13.54 9.03 9.80
C ASP A 229 13.06 9.28 8.36
N GLY A 230 11.74 9.35 8.15
CA GLY A 230 11.10 9.68 6.88
C GLY A 230 10.59 8.49 6.08
N MET A 231 10.83 7.25 6.52
CA MET A 231 10.43 6.04 5.79
C MET A 231 8.92 5.78 5.87
N ASP A 232 8.34 5.31 4.76
CA ASP A 232 6.98 4.76 4.73
C ASP A 232 6.94 3.26 5.09
N GLU A 233 7.74 2.89 6.12
CA GLU A 233 7.88 1.53 6.67
C GLU A 233 8.05 1.61 8.19
N VAL A 234 7.95 0.48 8.89
CA VAL A 234 8.40 0.37 10.27
C VAL A 234 9.92 0.41 10.29
N SER A 235 10.48 1.46 10.88
CA SER A 235 11.91 1.78 10.78
C SER A 235 12.75 1.02 11.81
N LEU A 236 14.02 0.75 11.46
CA LEU A 236 15.08 0.39 12.41
C LEU A 236 15.93 1.59 12.84
N GLY A 237 15.86 2.70 12.10
CA GLY A 237 16.72 3.86 12.33
C GLY A 237 16.12 4.89 13.28
N ALA A 238 14.85 4.77 13.60
CA ALA A 238 14.10 5.72 14.43
C ALA A 238 12.85 5.06 15.01
N ALA A 239 12.17 5.76 15.92
CA ALA A 239 10.81 5.42 16.32
C ALA A 239 9.86 5.46 15.11
N THR A 240 8.82 4.65 15.13
CA THR A 240 7.76 4.63 14.13
C THR A 240 6.46 5.07 14.77
N LEU A 241 5.83 6.11 14.20
CA LEU A 241 4.48 6.51 14.56
C LEU A 241 3.49 5.52 13.96
N VAL A 242 2.54 5.05 14.74
CA VAL A 242 1.52 4.07 14.37
C VAL A 242 0.12 4.60 14.65
N GLY A 243 -0.73 4.56 13.64
CA GLY A 243 -2.18 4.68 13.80
C GLY A 243 -2.80 3.30 13.61
N GLU A 244 -3.35 2.71 14.66
CA GLU A 244 -3.96 1.39 14.63
C GLU A 244 -5.46 1.47 14.70
N LEU A 245 -6.13 0.83 13.76
CA LEU A 245 -7.55 0.51 13.80
C LEU A 245 -7.68 -0.96 14.18
N LYS A 246 -8.33 -1.25 15.30
CA LYS A 246 -8.64 -2.61 15.75
C LYS A 246 -9.96 -2.63 16.50
N ASN A 247 -10.82 -3.59 16.20
CA ASN A 247 -12.14 -3.72 16.84
C ASN A 247 -12.97 -2.42 16.77
N GLY A 248 -12.88 -1.69 15.67
CA GLY A 248 -13.56 -0.40 15.46
C GLY A 248 -12.99 0.79 16.22
N GLN A 249 -11.94 0.59 17.02
CA GLN A 249 -11.26 1.63 17.80
C GLN A 249 -9.98 2.06 17.11
N ILE A 250 -9.68 3.37 17.17
CA ILE A 250 -8.41 3.92 16.67
C ILE A 250 -7.56 4.35 17.86
N THR A 251 -6.31 3.89 17.86
CA THR A 251 -5.26 4.33 18.80
C THR A 251 -4.05 4.82 18.02
N GLU A 252 -3.38 5.84 18.54
CA GLU A 252 -2.13 6.37 17.97
C GLU A 252 -1.03 6.25 19.03
N TYR A 253 0.10 5.67 18.64
CA TYR A 253 1.23 5.40 19.53
C TYR A 253 2.55 5.35 18.75
N GLU A 254 3.65 5.21 19.44
CA GLU A 254 4.96 4.98 18.83
C GLU A 254 5.50 3.62 19.25
N ILE A 255 6.26 3.01 18.34
CA ILE A 255 7.06 1.81 18.58
C ILE A 255 8.51 2.09 18.23
N HIS A 256 9.42 1.41 18.90
CA HIS A 256 10.85 1.53 18.70
C HIS A 256 11.46 0.15 18.45
N PRO A 257 12.48 0.00 17.57
CA PRO A 257 13.08 -1.32 17.29
C PRO A 257 13.56 -2.03 18.57
N GLU A 258 14.08 -1.28 19.52
CA GLU A 258 14.57 -1.83 20.81
C GLU A 258 13.46 -2.43 21.68
N ASP A 259 12.19 -2.00 21.51
CA ASP A 259 11.03 -2.62 22.19
C ASP A 259 10.86 -4.09 21.79
N PHE A 260 11.44 -4.47 20.66
CA PHE A 260 11.41 -5.82 20.09
C PHE A 260 12.76 -6.55 20.16
N GLY A 261 13.74 -5.99 20.89
CA GLY A 261 15.08 -6.54 20.98
C GLY A 261 15.88 -6.47 19.69
N LEU A 262 15.56 -5.52 18.81
CA LEU A 262 16.27 -5.25 17.57
C LEU A 262 17.26 -4.09 17.78
N PRO A 263 18.48 -4.17 17.25
CA PRO A 263 19.42 -3.07 17.32
C PRO A 263 18.97 -1.93 16.38
N MET A 264 19.24 -0.70 16.78
CA MET A 264 19.10 0.45 15.89
C MET A 264 20.05 0.31 14.70
N ALA A 265 19.55 0.56 13.50
CA ALA A 265 20.34 0.51 12.28
C ALA A 265 19.99 1.66 11.34
N SER A 266 21.01 2.30 10.78
CA SER A 266 20.82 3.36 9.79
C SER A 266 20.21 2.80 8.49
N ASN A 267 19.27 3.53 7.91
CA ASN A 267 18.67 3.20 6.61
C ASN A 267 19.67 3.24 5.43
N ARG A 268 20.88 3.77 5.63
CA ARG A 268 21.95 3.77 4.61
C ARG A 268 22.29 2.38 4.10
N ALA A 269 22.30 1.37 5.00
CA ALA A 269 22.58 -0.02 4.64
C ALA A 269 21.46 -0.68 3.81
N LEU A 270 20.31 -0.02 3.69
CA LEU A 270 19.14 -0.51 3.00
C LEU A 270 18.94 0.13 1.62
N LYS A 271 19.76 1.14 1.26
CA LYS A 271 19.63 1.90 0.02
C LYS A 271 20.07 1.08 -1.18
N VAL A 272 19.35 1.26 -2.28
CA VAL A 272 19.63 0.66 -3.58
C VAL A 272 19.50 1.69 -4.69
N GLU A 273 20.22 1.46 -5.79
CA GLU A 273 20.22 2.33 -6.96
C GLU A 273 19.47 1.71 -8.15
N THR A 274 19.28 0.39 -8.16
CA THR A 274 18.63 -0.35 -9.25
C THR A 274 17.67 -1.43 -8.74
N PRO A 275 16.71 -1.86 -9.57
CA PRO A 275 15.87 -3.03 -9.26
C PRO A 275 16.67 -4.31 -9.01
N GLU A 276 17.80 -4.50 -9.70
CA GLU A 276 18.68 -5.66 -9.54
C GLU A 276 19.32 -5.69 -8.16
N GLN A 277 19.81 -4.55 -7.66
CA GLN A 277 20.33 -4.44 -6.30
C GLN A 277 19.24 -4.71 -5.25
N SER A 278 18.02 -4.20 -5.49
CA SER A 278 16.88 -4.50 -4.63
C SER A 278 16.55 -5.99 -4.62
N ARG A 279 16.57 -6.64 -5.80
CA ARG A 279 16.38 -8.09 -5.95
C ARG A 279 17.45 -8.89 -5.18
N GLU A 280 18.72 -8.53 -5.33
CA GLU A 280 19.83 -9.23 -4.65
C GLU A 280 19.67 -9.15 -3.13
N MET A 281 19.40 -7.96 -2.60
CA MET A 281 19.17 -7.76 -1.17
C MET A 281 17.97 -8.54 -0.67
N LEU A 282 16.85 -8.52 -1.41
CA LEU A 282 15.64 -9.28 -1.10
C LEU A 282 15.93 -10.80 -1.06
N ILE A 283 16.64 -11.33 -2.05
CA ILE A 283 17.02 -12.74 -2.08
C ILE A 283 17.95 -13.10 -0.92
N GLY A 284 18.90 -12.24 -0.56
CA GLY A 284 19.77 -12.40 0.59
C GLY A 284 18.98 -12.54 1.90
N VAL A 285 17.99 -11.66 2.10
CA VAL A 285 17.08 -11.74 3.26
C VAL A 285 16.33 -13.07 3.27
N LEU A 286 15.73 -13.48 2.16
CA LEU A 286 14.95 -14.73 2.09
C LEU A 286 15.83 -15.98 2.27
N LYS A 287 17.12 -15.89 1.97
CA LYS A 287 18.14 -16.95 2.24
C LYS A 287 18.61 -16.96 3.70
N GLY A 288 18.20 -15.97 4.50
CA GLY A 288 18.59 -15.89 5.90
C GLY A 288 19.91 -15.17 6.15
N GLU A 289 20.39 -14.34 5.23
CA GLU A 289 21.60 -13.53 5.44
C GLU A 289 21.34 -12.52 6.57
N PRO A 290 22.15 -12.54 7.66
CA PRO A 290 21.92 -11.69 8.81
C PRO A 290 22.27 -10.23 8.50
N GLY A 291 21.61 -9.32 9.18
CA GLY A 291 21.86 -7.88 9.09
C GLY A 291 20.61 -7.02 9.09
N ALA A 292 20.80 -5.71 8.93
CA ALA A 292 19.72 -4.74 8.99
C ALA A 292 18.59 -5.01 7.98
N ALA A 293 18.92 -5.53 6.79
CA ALA A 293 17.92 -5.88 5.79
C ALA A 293 17.00 -7.02 6.27
N GLN A 294 17.56 -8.06 6.91
CA GLN A 294 16.77 -9.13 7.50
C GLN A 294 15.94 -8.62 8.68
N ASP A 295 16.54 -7.83 9.56
CA ASP A 295 15.85 -7.32 10.75
C ASP A 295 14.66 -6.43 10.39
N ILE A 296 14.80 -5.51 9.42
CA ILE A 296 13.70 -4.64 9.01
C ILE A 296 12.58 -5.44 8.32
N VAL A 297 12.91 -6.43 7.52
CA VAL A 297 11.91 -7.30 6.90
C VAL A 297 11.19 -8.14 7.95
N CYS A 298 11.91 -8.73 8.91
CA CYS A 298 11.29 -9.48 10.00
C CYS A 298 10.33 -8.61 10.83
N LEU A 299 10.71 -7.35 11.10
CA LEU A 299 9.88 -6.42 11.85
C LEU A 299 8.62 -6.05 11.05
N ASN A 300 8.76 -5.63 9.79
CA ASN A 300 7.63 -5.27 8.94
C ASN A 300 6.71 -6.47 8.66
N ALA A 301 7.28 -7.65 8.40
CA ALA A 301 6.48 -8.88 8.25
C ALA A 301 5.77 -9.25 9.56
N GLY A 302 6.42 -9.06 10.71
CA GLY A 302 5.82 -9.28 12.03
C GLY A 302 4.63 -8.37 12.29
N VAL A 303 4.75 -7.09 11.94
CA VAL A 303 3.65 -6.12 12.01
C VAL A 303 2.52 -6.49 11.02
N ALA A 304 2.86 -6.94 9.81
CA ALA A 304 1.87 -7.41 8.83
C ALA A 304 1.13 -8.66 9.30
N LEU A 305 1.81 -9.60 9.96
CA LEU A 305 1.18 -10.79 10.56
C LEU A 305 0.21 -10.43 11.70
N TYR A 306 0.57 -9.43 12.49
CA TYR A 306 -0.32 -8.87 13.52
C TYR A 306 -1.54 -8.18 12.88
N ALA A 307 -1.32 -7.35 11.86
CA ALA A 307 -2.42 -6.73 11.10
C ALA A 307 -3.35 -7.77 10.46
N ALA A 308 -2.79 -8.86 9.94
CA ALA A 308 -3.54 -9.98 9.34
C ALA A 308 -4.28 -10.86 10.37
N ASN A 309 -4.17 -10.57 11.66
CA ASN A 309 -4.71 -11.39 12.75
C ASN A 309 -4.20 -12.86 12.75
N VAL A 310 -3.00 -13.10 12.21
CA VAL A 310 -2.31 -14.42 12.28
C VAL A 310 -1.71 -14.63 13.67
N VAL A 311 -1.35 -13.53 14.33
CA VAL A 311 -0.77 -13.49 15.67
C VAL A 311 -1.42 -12.38 16.49
N ASP A 312 -1.32 -12.46 17.83
CA ASP A 312 -1.95 -11.52 18.75
C ASP A 312 -1.07 -10.32 19.13
N SER A 313 0.20 -10.33 18.72
CA SER A 313 1.15 -9.26 19.03
C SER A 313 2.27 -9.15 18.00
N VAL A 314 2.88 -7.97 17.91
CA VAL A 314 4.05 -7.73 17.05
C VAL A 314 5.24 -8.61 17.44
N PRO A 315 5.62 -8.78 18.73
CA PRO A 315 6.68 -9.73 19.11
C PRO A 315 6.46 -11.17 18.64
N ALA A 316 5.21 -11.67 18.72
CA ALA A 316 4.86 -13.00 18.20
C ALA A 316 5.00 -13.07 16.67
N GLY A 317 4.62 -12.01 15.97
CA GLY A 317 4.79 -11.88 14.52
C GLY A 317 6.27 -11.85 14.12
N LEU A 318 7.09 -11.09 14.82
CA LEU A 318 8.54 -11.03 14.59
C LEU A 318 9.20 -12.40 14.78
N ALA A 319 8.86 -13.11 15.85
CA ALA A 319 9.36 -14.46 16.09
C ALA A 319 8.99 -15.43 14.96
N LYS A 320 7.75 -15.35 14.49
CA LYS A 320 7.24 -16.18 13.39
C LYS A 320 7.92 -15.84 12.05
N ALA A 321 8.15 -14.54 11.77
CA ALA A 321 8.88 -14.08 10.61
C ALA A 321 10.32 -14.62 10.58
N ARG A 322 11.03 -14.53 11.69
CA ARG A 322 12.38 -15.10 11.84
C ARG A 322 12.40 -16.62 11.62
N ALA A 323 11.41 -17.35 12.16
CA ALA A 323 11.33 -18.80 12.01
C ALA A 323 11.15 -19.23 10.55
N VAL A 324 10.30 -18.57 9.77
CA VAL A 324 10.06 -18.94 8.37
C VAL A 324 11.22 -18.56 7.45
N ILE A 325 12.01 -17.54 7.79
CA ILE A 325 13.27 -17.24 7.09
C ILE A 325 14.30 -18.32 7.42
N ALA A 326 14.52 -18.61 8.69
CA ALA A 326 15.51 -19.58 9.15
C ALA A 326 15.26 -21.00 8.60
N SER A 327 14.00 -21.39 8.43
CA SER A 327 13.63 -22.68 7.85
C SER A 327 13.70 -22.74 6.33
N GLY A 328 13.95 -21.63 5.63
CA GLY A 328 13.90 -21.53 4.17
C GLY A 328 12.49 -21.44 3.59
N ALA A 329 11.43 -21.44 4.42
CA ALA A 329 10.05 -21.40 3.96
C ALA A 329 9.71 -20.08 3.23
N ALA A 330 10.35 -18.98 3.61
CA ALA A 330 10.15 -17.68 2.95
C ALA A 330 10.74 -17.68 1.52
N LEU A 331 11.90 -18.25 1.30
CA LEU A 331 12.48 -18.42 -0.04
C LEU A 331 11.65 -19.37 -0.89
N ALA A 332 11.24 -20.51 -0.34
CA ALA A 332 10.36 -21.46 -1.02
C ALA A 332 9.01 -20.80 -1.41
N LYS A 333 8.51 -19.84 -0.62
CA LYS A 333 7.31 -19.08 -0.96
C LYS A 333 7.49 -18.23 -2.21
N LEU A 334 8.61 -17.54 -2.38
CA LEU A 334 8.94 -16.82 -3.62
C LEU A 334 8.93 -17.77 -4.82
N GLU A 335 9.60 -18.92 -4.72
CA GLU A 335 9.68 -19.91 -5.80
C GLU A 335 8.29 -20.45 -6.19
N GLN A 336 7.42 -20.70 -5.20
CA GLN A 336 6.03 -21.10 -5.43
C GLN A 336 5.25 -20.02 -6.18
N VAL A 337 5.41 -18.74 -5.79
CA VAL A 337 4.74 -17.60 -6.45
C VAL A 337 5.21 -17.46 -7.90
N VAL A 338 6.53 -17.53 -8.15
CA VAL A 338 7.08 -17.49 -9.52
C VAL A 338 6.47 -18.60 -10.37
N THR A 339 6.57 -19.84 -9.93
CA THR A 339 6.04 -21.00 -10.65
C THR A 339 4.53 -20.88 -10.89
N ARG A 340 3.78 -20.47 -9.86
CA ARG A 340 2.32 -20.43 -9.95
C ARG A 340 1.82 -19.33 -10.85
N THR A 341 2.45 -18.14 -10.83
CA THR A 341 2.03 -17.03 -11.70
C THR A 341 2.20 -17.37 -13.18
N HIS A 342 3.25 -18.10 -13.56
CA HIS A 342 3.43 -18.58 -14.94
C HIS A 342 2.42 -19.67 -15.31
N ALA A 343 2.19 -20.64 -14.43
CA ALA A 343 1.20 -21.70 -14.68
C ALA A 343 -0.23 -21.16 -14.85
N LEU A 344 -0.60 -20.11 -14.08
CA LEU A 344 -1.92 -19.49 -14.20
C LEU A 344 -2.07 -18.60 -15.44
N ALA A 345 -0.99 -18.03 -15.95
CA ALA A 345 -1.02 -17.25 -17.19
C ALA A 345 -1.26 -18.12 -18.44
N THR A 346 -0.77 -19.36 -18.44
CA THR A 346 -0.94 -20.30 -19.57
C THR A 346 -2.27 -21.04 -19.55
N ALA A 347 -3.01 -21.01 -18.45
CA ALA A 347 -4.30 -21.67 -18.29
C ALA A 347 -5.51 -20.73 -18.55
N ALA A 348 -5.28 -19.50 -18.93
CA ALA A 348 -6.27 -18.50 -19.34
C ALA A 348 -6.31 -18.37 -20.85
#